data_5dd2d4220374e4fa519ebe697bfb8e6e
#
_entry.id   5dd2d4220374e4fa519ebe697bfb8e6e
#
_cell.length_a   1.000
_cell.length_b   1.000
_cell.length_c   1.000
_cell.angle_alpha   90.00
_cell.angle_beta   90.00
_cell.angle_gamma   90.00
#
_symmetry.space_group_name_H-M   'P 1'
#
loop_
_entity.id
_entity.type
_entity.pdbx_description
1 polymer ?
#
loop_
_entity_poly.entity_id
_entity_poly.type
_entity_poly.pdbx_seq_one_letter_code
_entity_poly.pdbx_strand_id
1 'polypeptide(L)'
;MSARRNVAVLGPIPLDRISTHRGEVFEKYGCALYTVAALSALLDDDDRIYPIVHVRREDEEPIKQVLAAFPNVDVTGVRSESDHGAVVELTYVDQNTRIEQQTGFMDPITPADVEFALHADAFVCVPITDYEVGQATLAYIKQHSDGTILLDAHGPTSTLVTGGERRRRLWVERDTWLPHIDILKMNLEEAGCSWFPSQIALEQHHAGEPVAVEELPAFAAHSLRHGMQALCVTLDERGCVAYWLDEAGEVAERVVPRVPVEHVVDTTGAGDSFAAGMAFGYLQDGDVVRACQYGNAMGSQRCTGSELAIYLPLAETNAQLDRTYGTEQPAG
;
A
#
# COMPACT_ATOMS: atom_id res chain seq x y z
N MET A 1 -14.14 -25.45 7.34
CA MET A 1 -14.46 -24.04 7.04
C MET A 1 -13.23 -23.26 7.48
N SER A 2 -12.60 -22.49 6.60
CA SER A 2 -11.54 -21.57 7.00
C SER A 2 -12.10 -20.56 8.01
N ALA A 3 -11.29 -20.11 8.97
CA ALA A 3 -11.72 -19.03 9.85
C ALA A 3 -11.96 -17.77 8.99
N ARG A 4 -13.02 -17.03 9.32
CA ARG A 4 -13.35 -15.75 8.68
C ARG A 4 -12.17 -14.78 8.85
N ARG A 5 -11.76 -14.12 7.77
CA ARG A 5 -10.71 -13.10 7.78
C ARG A 5 -11.31 -11.71 7.85
N ASN A 6 -10.65 -10.86 8.59
CA ASN A 6 -10.99 -9.44 8.73
C ASN A 6 -9.77 -8.59 8.38
N VAL A 7 -9.91 -7.68 7.43
CA VAL A 7 -8.80 -6.81 6.99
C VAL A 7 -9.22 -5.35 7.09
N ALA A 8 -8.48 -4.55 7.83
CA ALA A 8 -8.66 -3.11 7.87
C ALA A 8 -7.75 -2.43 6.84
N VAL A 9 -8.29 -1.49 6.07
CA VAL A 9 -7.53 -0.70 5.09
C VAL A 9 -7.54 0.76 5.54
N LEU A 10 -6.37 1.29 5.91
CA LEU A 10 -6.19 2.64 6.41
C LEU A 10 -5.52 3.51 5.35
N GLY A 11 -6.15 4.60 4.98
CA GLY A 11 -5.59 5.56 4.03
C GLY A 11 -6.66 6.38 3.34
N PRO A 12 -6.28 7.39 2.55
CA PRO A 12 -7.22 8.24 1.86
C PRO A 12 -7.94 7.49 0.72
N ILE A 13 -9.17 7.92 0.44
CA ILE A 13 -9.85 7.68 -0.83
C ILE A 13 -9.99 9.05 -1.50
N PRO A 14 -8.92 9.55 -2.16
CA PRO A 14 -8.93 10.87 -2.75
C PRO A 14 -9.90 10.94 -3.93
N LEU A 15 -10.54 12.11 -4.10
CA LEU A 15 -11.13 12.48 -5.37
C LEU A 15 -10.02 13.01 -6.28
N ASP A 16 -9.62 12.21 -7.26
CA ASP A 16 -8.66 12.58 -8.29
C ASP A 16 -9.38 13.31 -9.42
N ARG A 17 -9.07 14.60 -9.60
CA ARG A 17 -9.52 15.42 -10.73
C ARG A 17 -8.46 15.44 -11.80
N ILE A 18 -8.72 14.80 -12.91
CA ILE A 18 -7.74 14.52 -13.95
C ILE A 18 -8.03 15.39 -15.17
N SER A 19 -7.06 16.25 -15.51
CA SER A 19 -7.05 17.01 -16.77
C SER A 19 -5.97 16.42 -17.69
N THR A 20 -6.39 15.82 -18.81
CA THR A 20 -5.46 15.23 -19.77
C THR A 20 -4.83 16.30 -20.67
N HIS A 21 -3.68 16.02 -21.25
CA HIS A 21 -3.02 16.89 -22.25
C HIS A 21 -3.87 17.10 -23.53
N ARG A 22 -4.96 16.30 -23.71
CA ARG A 22 -5.92 16.45 -24.81
C ARG A 22 -7.13 17.31 -24.45
N GLY A 23 -7.18 17.83 -23.20
CA GLY A 23 -8.25 18.66 -22.70
C GLY A 23 -9.47 17.89 -22.17
N GLU A 24 -9.36 16.58 -22.02
CA GLU A 24 -10.39 15.78 -21.34
C GLU A 24 -10.30 16.01 -19.83
N VAL A 25 -11.43 16.10 -19.16
CA VAL A 25 -11.52 16.25 -17.70
C VAL A 25 -12.46 15.17 -17.17
N PHE A 26 -11.98 14.42 -16.17
CA PHE A 26 -12.79 13.43 -15.48
C PHE A 26 -12.36 13.28 -14.03
N GLU A 27 -13.24 12.70 -13.22
CA GLU A 27 -13.01 12.47 -11.80
C GLU A 27 -13.08 10.97 -11.51
N LYS A 28 -12.22 10.50 -10.58
CA LYS A 28 -12.28 9.13 -10.07
C LYS A 28 -11.80 9.10 -8.61
N TYR A 29 -12.23 8.10 -7.86
CA TYR A 29 -11.66 7.82 -6.54
C TYR A 29 -10.49 6.85 -6.66
N GLY A 30 -9.47 7.01 -5.78
CA GLY A 30 -8.20 6.28 -5.88
C GLY A 30 -7.66 5.73 -4.56
N CYS A 31 -6.36 5.46 -4.52
CA CYS A 31 -5.56 5.02 -3.39
C CYS A 31 -6.18 3.83 -2.62
N ALA A 32 -6.64 3.99 -1.36
CA ALA A 32 -7.19 2.90 -0.54
C ALA A 32 -8.34 2.15 -1.22
N LEU A 33 -9.05 2.77 -2.17
CA LEU A 33 -10.09 2.10 -2.95
C LEU A 33 -9.53 0.98 -3.84
N TYR A 34 -8.32 1.15 -4.40
CA TYR A 34 -7.64 0.08 -5.16
C TYR A 34 -7.26 -1.09 -4.25
N THR A 35 -6.78 -0.80 -3.04
CA THR A 35 -6.49 -1.82 -2.03
C THR A 35 -7.75 -2.61 -1.65
N VAL A 36 -8.86 -1.93 -1.39
CA VAL A 36 -10.15 -2.56 -1.07
C VAL A 36 -10.64 -3.46 -2.21
N ALA A 37 -10.62 -2.95 -3.45
CA ALA A 37 -11.07 -3.71 -4.62
C ALA A 37 -10.21 -4.96 -4.86
N ALA A 38 -8.89 -4.84 -4.74
CA ALA A 38 -7.96 -5.95 -4.88
C ALA A 38 -8.16 -7.01 -3.78
N LEU A 39 -8.32 -6.61 -2.51
CA LEU A 39 -8.63 -7.53 -1.42
C LEU A 39 -9.97 -8.22 -1.63
N SER A 40 -11.00 -7.49 -2.07
CA SER A 40 -12.33 -8.06 -2.30
C SER A 40 -12.33 -9.16 -3.35
N ALA A 41 -11.46 -9.08 -4.36
CA ALA A 41 -11.33 -10.13 -5.38
C ALA A 41 -10.61 -11.39 -4.85
N LEU A 42 -9.80 -11.26 -3.80
CA LEU A 42 -9.02 -12.36 -3.21
C LEU A 42 -9.71 -13.03 -2.01
N LEU A 43 -10.53 -12.27 -1.28
CA LEU A 43 -11.22 -12.73 -0.06
C LEU A 43 -12.56 -13.33 -0.40
N ASP A 44 -13.03 -14.24 0.46
CA ASP A 44 -14.36 -14.86 0.34
C ASP A 44 -15.48 -13.87 0.78
N ASP A 45 -16.72 -14.12 0.37
CA ASP A 45 -17.88 -13.28 0.72
C ASP A 45 -18.15 -13.22 2.24
N ASP A 46 -17.73 -14.24 2.99
CA ASP A 46 -17.86 -14.29 4.44
C ASP A 46 -16.78 -13.49 5.17
N ASP A 47 -15.67 -13.18 4.52
CA ASP A 47 -14.60 -12.31 5.04
C ASP A 47 -15.08 -10.86 5.14
N ARG A 48 -14.32 -9.97 5.78
CA ARG A 48 -14.69 -8.55 5.89
C ARG A 48 -13.48 -7.64 5.66
N ILE A 49 -13.76 -6.57 4.92
CA ILE A 49 -12.82 -5.47 4.67
C ILE A 49 -13.41 -4.20 5.27
N TYR A 50 -12.63 -3.53 6.11
CA TYR A 50 -13.01 -2.29 6.78
C TYR A 50 -12.16 -1.13 6.25
N PRO A 51 -12.61 -0.38 5.22
CA PRO A 51 -11.96 0.88 4.87
C PRO A 51 -12.12 1.88 6.01
N ILE A 52 -11.01 2.45 6.47
CA ILE A 52 -10.97 3.45 7.54
C ILE A 52 -10.42 4.73 6.92
N VAL A 53 -11.30 5.72 6.72
CA VAL A 53 -11.00 6.94 5.97
C VAL A 53 -11.89 8.09 6.41
N HIS A 54 -11.34 9.31 6.43
CA HIS A 54 -12.13 10.55 6.52
C HIS A 54 -12.35 11.12 5.13
N VAL A 55 -13.61 11.47 4.83
CA VAL A 55 -14.03 11.96 3.52
C VAL A 55 -14.83 13.25 3.67
N ARG A 56 -14.96 14.06 2.60
CA ARG A 56 -15.89 15.16 2.59
C ARG A 56 -17.34 14.64 2.60
N ARG A 57 -18.26 15.41 3.15
CA ARG A 57 -19.69 15.02 3.20
C ARG A 57 -20.26 14.76 1.81
N GLU A 58 -19.83 15.55 0.82
CA GLU A 58 -20.29 15.38 -0.56
C GLU A 58 -19.78 14.09 -1.21
N ASP A 59 -18.65 13.53 -0.75
CA ASP A 59 -18.04 12.30 -1.28
C ASP A 59 -18.51 11.03 -0.54
N GLU A 60 -19.10 11.16 0.65
CA GLU A 60 -19.45 10.00 1.49
C GLU A 60 -20.37 9.02 0.76
N GLU A 61 -21.49 9.51 0.26
CA GLU A 61 -22.48 8.67 -0.42
C GLU A 61 -21.95 8.11 -1.75
N PRO A 62 -21.28 8.90 -2.63
CA PRO A 62 -20.62 8.36 -3.82
C PRO A 62 -19.59 7.27 -3.52
N ILE A 63 -18.74 7.45 -2.50
CA ILE A 63 -17.75 6.44 -2.10
C ILE A 63 -18.44 5.18 -1.58
N LYS A 64 -19.47 5.31 -0.72
CA LYS A 64 -20.25 4.16 -0.22
C LYS A 64 -20.94 3.40 -1.35
N GLN A 65 -21.45 4.09 -2.38
CA GLN A 65 -22.04 3.44 -3.55
C GLN A 65 -21.00 2.65 -4.36
N VAL A 66 -19.78 3.17 -4.53
CA VAL A 66 -18.69 2.42 -5.18
C VAL A 66 -18.32 1.20 -4.33
N LEU A 67 -18.18 1.36 -3.02
CA LEU A 67 -17.84 0.27 -2.09
C LEU A 67 -18.93 -0.80 -2.01
N ALA A 68 -20.20 -0.45 -2.21
CA ALA A 68 -21.33 -1.39 -2.22
C ALA A 68 -21.27 -2.43 -3.37
N ALA A 69 -20.41 -2.20 -4.38
CA ALA A 69 -20.15 -3.19 -5.43
C ALA A 69 -19.32 -4.40 -4.92
N PHE A 70 -18.72 -4.31 -3.74
CA PHE A 70 -17.88 -5.31 -3.12
C PHE A 70 -18.63 -5.98 -1.94
N PRO A 71 -19.03 -7.27 -2.04
CA PRO A 71 -19.97 -7.89 -1.09
C PRO A 71 -19.40 -8.07 0.33
N ASN A 72 -18.08 -8.09 0.45
CA ASN A 72 -17.37 -8.29 1.72
C ASN A 72 -16.85 -6.98 2.36
N VAL A 73 -17.27 -5.80 1.87
CA VAL A 73 -16.88 -4.50 2.43
C VAL A 73 -17.89 -4.01 3.46
N ASP A 74 -17.38 -3.61 4.61
CA ASP A 74 -18.11 -2.93 5.69
C ASP A 74 -17.69 -1.47 5.74
N VAL A 75 -18.62 -0.55 5.44
CA VAL A 75 -18.34 0.88 5.32
C VAL A 75 -18.40 1.66 6.63
N THR A 76 -18.45 0.97 7.78
CA THR A 76 -18.52 1.60 9.12
C THR A 76 -17.37 2.58 9.39
N GLY A 77 -16.19 2.35 8.80
CA GLY A 77 -15.01 3.20 8.95
C GLY A 77 -14.94 4.39 7.96
N VAL A 78 -15.92 4.54 7.06
CA VAL A 78 -16.00 5.72 6.17
C VAL A 78 -16.73 6.84 6.90
N ARG A 79 -16.02 7.89 7.25
CA ARG A 79 -16.49 8.99 8.12
C ARG A 79 -16.39 10.35 7.44
N SER A 80 -17.41 11.18 7.62
CA SER A 80 -17.51 12.52 7.01
C SER A 80 -17.86 13.65 8.01
N GLU A 81 -17.79 13.38 9.33
CA GLU A 81 -18.24 14.32 10.36
C GLU A 81 -17.46 15.64 10.29
N SER A 82 -16.16 15.59 10.05
CA SER A 82 -15.31 16.79 9.94
C SER A 82 -15.45 17.53 8.60
N ASP A 83 -16.03 16.88 7.59
CA ASP A 83 -16.12 17.41 6.22
C ASP A 83 -14.74 17.66 5.57
N HIS A 84 -13.74 16.88 5.98
CA HIS A 84 -12.39 16.90 5.44
C HIS A 84 -12.09 15.60 4.68
N GLY A 85 -11.67 15.70 3.42
CA GLY A 85 -11.31 14.58 2.57
C GLY A 85 -10.22 14.95 1.57
N ALA A 86 -9.51 13.97 1.09
CA ALA A 86 -8.43 14.16 0.13
C ALA A 86 -8.98 14.49 -1.26
N VAL A 87 -8.43 15.54 -1.89
CA VAL A 87 -8.69 15.92 -3.29
C VAL A 87 -7.35 16.15 -3.97
N VAL A 88 -7.13 15.51 -5.10
CA VAL A 88 -5.87 15.63 -5.86
C VAL A 88 -6.18 16.08 -7.29
N GLU A 89 -5.57 17.18 -7.70
CA GLU A 89 -5.61 17.70 -9.06
C GLU A 89 -4.43 17.09 -9.84
N LEU A 90 -4.72 16.37 -10.92
CA LEU A 90 -3.73 15.75 -11.79
C LEU A 90 -3.79 16.41 -13.17
N THR A 91 -2.82 17.24 -13.49
CA THR A 91 -2.75 17.94 -14.79
C THR A 91 -1.64 17.31 -15.64
N TYR A 92 -2.02 16.60 -16.68
CA TYR A 92 -1.08 16.01 -17.64
C TYR A 92 -0.61 17.06 -18.64
N VAL A 93 0.68 17.36 -18.61
CA VAL A 93 1.36 18.27 -19.56
C VAL A 93 1.59 17.55 -20.89
N ASP A 94 1.95 16.26 -20.83
CA ASP A 94 2.10 15.34 -21.96
C ASP A 94 1.65 13.92 -21.52
N GLN A 95 1.96 12.90 -22.30
CA GLN A 95 1.57 11.51 -22.00
C GLN A 95 2.24 10.93 -20.75
N ASN A 96 3.40 11.44 -20.35
CA ASN A 96 4.24 10.89 -19.30
C ASN A 96 4.49 11.85 -18.14
N THR A 97 4.26 13.17 -18.37
CA THR A 97 4.55 14.22 -17.39
C THR A 97 3.25 14.79 -16.85
N ARG A 98 3.10 14.76 -15.54
CA ARG A 98 1.95 15.36 -14.86
C ARG A 98 2.39 16.22 -13.68
N ILE A 99 1.56 17.21 -13.38
CA ILE A 99 1.65 18.03 -12.17
C ILE A 99 0.60 17.49 -11.22
N GLU A 100 1.01 17.21 -9.99
CA GLU A 100 0.12 16.76 -8.91
C GLU A 100 0.01 17.85 -7.86
N GLN A 101 -1.21 18.22 -7.52
CA GLN A 101 -1.49 19.18 -6.48
C GLN A 101 -2.62 18.67 -5.59
N GLN A 102 -2.38 18.55 -4.30
CA GLN A 102 -3.42 18.21 -3.34
C GLN A 102 -4.10 19.50 -2.87
N THR A 103 -5.41 19.59 -3.08
CA THR A 103 -6.24 20.75 -2.77
C THR A 103 -7.23 20.49 -1.66
N GLY A 104 -7.53 19.22 -1.35
CA GLY A 104 -8.31 18.77 -0.20
C GLY A 104 -7.49 17.84 0.68
N PHE A 105 -7.73 17.89 1.98
CA PHE A 105 -6.97 17.18 3.00
C PHE A 105 -7.93 16.42 3.91
N MET A 106 -7.70 15.12 4.12
CA MET A 106 -8.43 14.37 5.13
C MET A 106 -7.84 14.64 6.52
N ASP A 107 -8.64 14.41 7.55
CA ASP A 107 -8.10 14.37 8.91
C ASP A 107 -7.24 13.11 9.10
N PRO A 108 -6.21 13.16 9.98
CA PRO A 108 -5.43 11.98 10.32
C PRO A 108 -6.30 10.87 10.91
N ILE A 109 -6.05 9.63 10.51
CA ILE A 109 -6.65 8.46 11.14
C ILE A 109 -6.04 8.30 12.54
N THR A 110 -6.88 8.38 13.57
CA THR A 110 -6.49 8.34 14.98
C THR A 110 -6.72 6.95 15.60
N PRO A 111 -6.19 6.67 16.80
CA PRO A 111 -6.55 5.48 17.57
C PRO A 111 -8.06 5.24 17.72
N ALA A 112 -8.85 6.29 17.90
CA ALA A 112 -10.31 6.17 18.04
C ALA A 112 -10.99 5.68 16.74
N ASP A 113 -10.41 5.98 15.59
CA ASP A 113 -10.95 5.55 14.29
C ASP A 113 -10.75 4.06 14.02
N VAL A 114 -9.72 3.44 14.61
CA VAL A 114 -9.37 2.04 14.40
C VAL A 114 -9.95 1.10 15.48
N GLU A 115 -10.48 1.65 16.58
CA GLU A 115 -10.88 0.89 17.77
C GLU A 115 -11.91 -0.21 17.45
N PHE A 116 -12.88 0.05 16.59
CA PHE A 116 -13.90 -0.92 16.19
C PHE A 116 -13.34 -2.09 15.35
N ALA A 117 -12.17 -1.90 14.73
CA ALA A 117 -11.53 -2.86 13.82
C ALA A 117 -10.30 -3.57 14.44
N LEU A 118 -10.03 -3.41 15.75
CA LEU A 118 -8.87 -4.04 16.40
C LEU A 118 -8.87 -5.58 16.36
N HIS A 119 -9.99 -6.19 16.01
CA HIS A 119 -10.12 -7.63 15.77
C HIS A 119 -9.68 -8.07 14.36
N ALA A 120 -9.19 -7.15 13.52
CA ALA A 120 -8.73 -7.47 12.18
C ALA A 120 -7.44 -8.31 12.21
N ASP A 121 -7.35 -9.27 11.29
CA ASP A 121 -6.19 -10.14 11.11
C ASP A 121 -5.03 -9.41 10.39
N ALA A 122 -5.36 -8.35 9.64
CA ALA A 122 -4.37 -7.45 9.05
C ALA A 122 -4.87 -6.00 8.97
N PHE A 123 -3.90 -5.07 9.04
CA PHE A 123 -4.07 -3.64 8.83
C PHE A 123 -3.17 -3.22 7.66
N VAL A 124 -3.80 -2.89 6.53
CA VAL A 124 -3.10 -2.45 5.32
C VAL A 124 -3.14 -0.93 5.26
N CYS A 125 -2.01 -0.30 5.57
CA CYS A 125 -1.88 1.15 5.65
C CYS A 125 -1.27 1.69 4.36
N VAL A 126 -2.05 2.45 3.60
CA VAL A 126 -1.68 3.02 2.29
C VAL A 126 -1.83 4.56 2.27
N PRO A 127 -1.12 5.28 3.17
CA PRO A 127 -1.16 6.74 3.17
C PRO A 127 -0.45 7.31 1.93
N ILE A 128 -0.89 8.50 1.48
CA ILE A 128 -0.23 9.24 0.39
C ILE A 128 0.61 10.42 0.90
N THR A 129 0.48 10.75 2.18
CA THR A 129 1.27 11.77 2.87
C THR A 129 1.64 11.33 4.30
N ASP A 130 2.59 12.04 4.91
CA ASP A 130 3.21 11.70 6.21
C ASP A 130 2.30 11.90 7.45
N TYR A 131 1.09 12.48 7.27
CA TYR A 131 0.19 12.74 8.40
C TYR A 131 -1.08 11.86 8.43
N GLU A 132 -1.46 11.22 7.33
CA GLU A 132 -2.77 10.54 7.21
C GLU A 132 -2.88 9.30 8.09
N VAL A 133 -1.80 8.51 8.18
CA VAL A 133 -1.68 7.38 9.11
C VAL A 133 -0.41 7.57 9.92
N GLY A 134 -0.55 8.07 11.16
CA GLY A 134 0.59 8.44 11.99
C GLY A 134 1.13 7.29 12.84
N GLN A 135 2.38 7.45 13.31
CA GLN A 135 3.05 6.50 14.21
C GLN A 135 2.19 6.14 15.44
N ALA A 136 1.50 7.13 16.04
CA ALA A 136 0.68 6.91 17.24
C ALA A 136 -0.46 5.91 16.98
N THR A 137 -1.05 5.93 15.78
CA THR A 137 -2.11 4.99 15.37
C THR A 137 -1.54 3.59 15.16
N LEU A 138 -0.38 3.46 14.50
CA LEU A 138 0.29 2.15 14.34
C LEU A 138 0.72 1.57 15.69
N ALA A 139 1.27 2.41 16.59
CA ALA A 139 1.63 1.99 17.95
C ALA A 139 0.42 1.51 18.75
N TYR A 140 -0.72 2.21 18.62
CA TYR A 140 -1.97 1.81 19.26
C TYR A 140 -2.47 0.46 18.74
N ILE A 141 -2.51 0.26 17.42
CA ILE A 141 -2.88 -1.02 16.81
C ILE A 141 -1.95 -2.12 17.32
N LYS A 142 -0.63 -1.91 17.26
CA LYS A 142 0.37 -2.89 17.69
C LYS A 142 0.24 -3.30 19.17
N GLN A 143 -0.25 -2.39 20.02
CA GLN A 143 -0.47 -2.65 21.43
C GLN A 143 -1.78 -3.39 21.72
N HIS A 144 -2.81 -3.25 20.86
CA HIS A 144 -4.17 -3.68 21.18
C HIS A 144 -4.72 -4.75 20.20
N SER A 145 -3.92 -5.16 19.19
CA SER A 145 -4.29 -6.15 18.21
C SER A 145 -3.12 -7.08 17.91
N ASP A 146 -3.42 -8.34 17.62
CA ASP A 146 -2.47 -9.33 17.12
C ASP A 146 -2.38 -9.33 15.57
N GLY A 147 -3.16 -8.46 14.90
CA GLY A 147 -3.21 -8.37 13.45
C GLY A 147 -1.91 -7.84 12.83
N THR A 148 -1.55 -8.37 11.67
CA THR A 148 -0.35 -7.96 10.93
C THR A 148 -0.48 -6.54 10.38
N ILE A 149 0.47 -5.66 10.67
CA ILE A 149 0.50 -4.29 10.17
C ILE A 149 1.42 -4.20 8.95
N LEU A 150 0.84 -3.96 7.76
CA LEU A 150 1.55 -3.64 6.54
C LEU A 150 1.47 -2.14 6.30
N LEU A 151 2.62 -1.47 6.19
CA LEU A 151 2.72 -0.05 5.84
C LEU A 151 3.34 0.14 4.45
N ASP A 152 2.67 0.91 3.59
CA ASP A 152 3.28 1.50 2.40
C ASP A 152 4.07 2.75 2.80
N ALA A 153 5.37 2.77 2.53
CA ALA A 153 6.25 3.88 2.85
C ALA A 153 5.99 5.14 2.02
N HIS A 154 5.08 5.08 1.04
CA HIS A 154 4.72 6.25 0.23
C HIS A 154 4.33 7.43 1.11
N GLY A 155 3.49 7.22 2.12
CA GLY A 155 3.06 8.27 3.04
C GLY A 155 4.24 8.89 3.81
N PRO A 156 4.94 8.14 4.67
CA PRO A 156 6.03 8.67 5.47
C PRO A 156 7.17 9.33 4.68
N THR A 157 7.33 8.96 3.40
CA THR A 157 8.34 9.54 2.49
C THR A 157 7.80 10.64 1.58
N SER A 158 6.55 11.06 1.78
CA SER A 158 5.90 12.12 1.02
C SER A 158 5.41 13.22 1.94
N THR A 159 5.56 14.47 1.53
CA THR A 159 5.05 15.64 2.24
C THR A 159 4.45 16.65 1.27
N LEU A 160 3.66 17.56 1.80
CA LEU A 160 3.05 18.65 1.05
C LEU A 160 3.79 19.95 1.33
N VAL A 161 4.15 20.65 0.27
CA VAL A 161 4.70 21.99 0.38
C VAL A 161 3.61 23.05 0.14
N THR A 162 3.93 24.30 0.39
CA THR A 162 3.02 25.44 0.16
C THR A 162 2.45 25.39 -1.27
N GLY A 163 1.12 25.44 -1.37
CA GLY A 163 0.41 25.31 -2.64
C GLY A 163 -0.07 23.90 -2.96
N GLY A 164 0.16 22.92 -2.05
CA GLY A 164 -0.37 21.56 -2.19
C GLY A 164 0.43 20.64 -3.12
N GLU A 165 1.59 21.08 -3.60
CA GLU A 165 2.50 20.22 -4.37
C GLU A 165 3.06 19.12 -3.46
N ARG A 166 2.95 17.86 -3.90
CA ARG A 166 3.53 16.72 -3.19
C ARG A 166 5.01 16.56 -3.56
N ARG A 167 5.86 16.38 -2.54
CA ARG A 167 7.29 16.16 -2.71
C ARG A 167 7.78 15.01 -1.83
N ARG A 168 8.84 14.36 -2.27
CA ARG A 168 9.55 13.40 -1.45
C ARG A 168 10.21 14.09 -0.26
N ARG A 169 10.21 13.40 0.89
CA ARG A 169 10.91 13.81 2.12
C ARG A 169 11.75 12.66 2.65
N LEU A 170 12.83 12.99 3.34
CA LEU A 170 13.61 12.00 4.08
C LEU A 170 12.83 11.58 5.33
N TRP A 171 12.65 10.28 5.51
CA TRP A 171 11.98 9.69 6.67
C TRP A 171 13.00 9.51 7.81
N VAL A 172 13.42 10.63 8.41
CA VAL A 172 14.48 10.67 9.43
C VAL A 172 14.07 10.00 10.73
N GLU A 173 12.79 9.96 11.04
CA GLU A 173 12.19 9.35 12.23
C GLU A 173 11.81 7.87 12.06
N ARG A 174 12.14 7.22 10.93
CA ARG A 174 11.74 5.84 10.60
C ARG A 174 11.99 4.84 11.74
N ASP A 175 13.14 4.93 12.42
CA ASP A 175 13.53 3.98 13.47
C ASP A 175 12.57 4.00 14.67
N THR A 176 11.79 5.07 14.85
CA THR A 176 10.73 5.14 15.86
C THR A 176 9.42 4.52 15.38
N TRP A 177 9.25 4.32 14.06
CA TRP A 177 8.07 3.70 13.47
C TRP A 177 8.22 2.19 13.31
N LEU A 178 9.44 1.72 12.94
CA LEU A 178 9.70 0.31 12.61
C LEU A 178 9.21 -0.68 13.67
N PRO A 179 9.31 -0.43 15.00
CA PRO A 179 8.77 -1.35 16.01
C PRO A 179 7.26 -1.56 15.97
N HIS A 180 6.53 -0.70 15.25
CA HIS A 180 5.07 -0.75 15.12
C HIS A 180 4.59 -1.27 13.77
N ILE A 181 5.50 -1.79 12.94
CA ILE A 181 5.25 -2.28 11.58
C ILE A 181 5.70 -3.73 11.49
N ASP A 182 4.89 -4.61 10.93
CA ASP A 182 5.26 -5.99 10.66
C ASP A 182 5.86 -6.14 9.25
N ILE A 183 5.23 -5.51 8.28
CA ILE A 183 5.66 -5.55 6.88
C ILE A 183 5.79 -4.13 6.37
N LEU A 184 6.97 -3.76 5.90
CA LEU A 184 7.21 -2.48 5.24
C LEU A 184 7.35 -2.70 3.74
N LYS A 185 6.46 -2.06 2.97
CA LYS A 185 6.50 -2.06 1.51
C LYS A 185 6.92 -0.68 1.01
N MET A 186 7.77 -0.63 0.00
CA MET A 186 8.26 0.60 -0.63
C MET A 186 8.75 0.37 -2.06
N ASN A 187 8.97 1.44 -2.80
CA ASN A 187 9.74 1.43 -4.04
C ASN A 187 11.18 1.92 -3.82
N LEU A 188 12.00 1.97 -4.87
CA LEU A 188 13.41 2.38 -4.75
C LEU A 188 13.60 3.84 -4.34
N GLU A 189 12.73 4.76 -4.77
CA GLU A 189 12.78 6.16 -4.33
C GLU A 189 12.44 6.29 -2.84
N GLU A 190 11.40 5.56 -2.40
CA GLU A 190 10.98 5.54 -0.99
C GLU A 190 12.05 4.89 -0.12
N ALA A 191 12.71 3.84 -0.62
CA ALA A 191 13.87 3.25 0.03
C ALA A 191 15.03 4.25 0.13
N GLY A 192 15.29 5.03 -0.93
CA GLY A 192 16.23 6.13 -0.92
C GLY A 192 15.87 7.21 0.11
N CYS A 193 14.60 7.55 0.26
CA CYS A 193 14.14 8.48 1.30
C CYS A 193 14.26 7.91 2.73
N SER A 194 14.45 6.61 2.87
CA SER A 194 14.44 5.88 4.15
C SER A 194 15.81 5.37 4.57
N TRP A 195 16.76 5.15 3.64
CA TRP A 195 18.07 4.59 3.94
C TRP A 195 19.18 5.64 3.95
N PHE A 196 19.70 5.94 5.10
CA PHE A 196 20.86 6.77 5.37
C PHE A 196 21.58 6.21 6.61
N PRO A 197 22.66 5.43 6.43
CA PRO A 197 23.28 4.65 7.49
C PRO A 197 24.06 5.49 8.52
N SER A 198 24.29 6.78 8.24
CA SER A 198 24.98 7.68 9.14
C SER A 198 24.45 9.12 9.04
N GLN A 199 24.75 9.95 10.05
CA GLN A 199 24.41 11.38 10.01
C GLN A 199 25.06 12.11 8.82
N ILE A 200 26.29 11.74 8.46
CA ILE A 200 26.99 12.32 7.31
C ILE A 200 26.28 11.93 6.01
N ALA A 201 25.85 10.67 5.89
CA ALA A 201 25.06 10.22 4.74
C ALA A 201 23.74 11.01 4.65
N LEU A 202 23.05 11.23 5.78
CA LEU A 202 21.82 12.03 5.83
C LEU A 202 22.04 13.47 5.33
N GLU A 203 23.13 14.13 5.76
CA GLU A 203 23.46 15.50 5.35
C GLU A 203 23.75 15.63 3.85
N GLN A 204 24.19 14.57 3.21
CA GLN A 204 24.52 14.52 1.78
C GLN A 204 23.40 13.93 0.92
N HIS A 205 22.33 13.45 1.54
CA HIS A 205 21.26 12.72 0.87
C HIS A 205 20.18 13.68 0.34
N HIS A 206 19.67 13.38 -0.85
CA HIS A 206 18.60 14.15 -1.46
C HIS A 206 17.32 13.30 -1.54
N ALA A 207 16.21 13.84 -1.04
CA ALA A 207 14.94 13.16 -1.11
C ALA A 207 14.51 12.94 -2.57
N GLY A 208 14.06 11.70 -2.89
CA GLY A 208 13.63 11.32 -4.24
C GLY A 208 14.73 10.70 -5.10
N GLU A 209 15.97 10.64 -4.64
CA GLU A 209 16.98 9.81 -5.30
C GLU A 209 16.76 8.33 -4.93
N PRO A 210 16.64 7.42 -5.92
CA PRO A 210 16.49 6.00 -5.63
C PRO A 210 17.76 5.43 -5.00
N VAL A 211 17.60 4.55 -4.02
CA VAL A 211 18.73 3.81 -3.44
C VAL A 211 19.29 2.79 -4.44
N ALA A 212 20.59 2.55 -4.41
CA ALA A 212 21.20 1.47 -5.16
C ALA A 212 20.71 0.11 -4.62
N VAL A 213 20.37 -0.83 -5.51
CA VAL A 213 19.83 -2.15 -5.11
C VAL A 213 20.83 -2.90 -4.21
N GLU A 214 22.11 -2.69 -4.40
CA GLU A 214 23.20 -3.28 -3.62
C GLU A 214 23.23 -2.81 -2.15
N GLU A 215 22.57 -1.70 -1.82
CA GLU A 215 22.46 -1.19 -0.46
C GLU A 215 21.23 -1.73 0.29
N LEU A 216 20.25 -2.31 -0.42
CA LEU A 216 19.03 -2.83 0.17
C LEU A 216 19.24 -3.92 1.24
N PRO A 217 20.21 -4.85 1.11
CA PRO A 217 20.47 -5.82 2.17
C PRO A 217 20.89 -5.18 3.50
N ALA A 218 21.66 -4.08 3.46
CA ALA A 218 22.08 -3.35 4.66
C ALA A 218 20.88 -2.60 5.28
N PHE A 219 20.02 -2.01 4.47
CA PHE A 219 18.79 -1.39 4.93
C PHE A 219 17.83 -2.44 5.53
N ALA A 220 17.68 -3.59 4.88
CA ALA A 220 16.85 -4.68 5.38
C ALA A 220 17.35 -5.19 6.75
N ALA A 221 18.66 -5.44 6.87
CA ALA A 221 19.27 -5.87 8.12
C ALA A 221 19.06 -4.85 9.26
N HIS A 222 19.11 -3.55 8.94
CA HIS A 222 18.79 -2.50 9.90
C HIS A 222 17.31 -2.56 10.32
N SER A 223 16.41 -2.60 9.35
CA SER A 223 14.96 -2.53 9.59
C SER A 223 14.42 -3.76 10.34
N LEU A 224 14.84 -4.96 9.95
CA LEU A 224 14.40 -6.22 10.55
C LEU A 224 14.84 -6.35 12.02
N ARG A 225 15.97 -5.74 12.41
CA ARG A 225 16.41 -5.70 13.82
C ARG A 225 15.45 -4.92 14.75
N HIS A 226 14.56 -4.10 14.21
CA HIS A 226 13.52 -3.41 14.96
C HIS A 226 12.26 -4.26 15.21
N GLY A 227 12.29 -5.54 14.82
CA GLY A 227 11.20 -6.50 15.07
C GLY A 227 10.21 -6.66 13.92
N MET A 228 10.51 -6.06 12.76
CA MET A 228 9.72 -6.29 11.54
C MET A 228 9.89 -7.73 11.06
N GLN A 229 8.85 -8.25 10.41
CA GLN A 229 8.82 -9.59 9.82
C GLN A 229 9.36 -9.57 8.38
N ALA A 230 9.06 -8.50 7.62
CA ALA A 230 9.53 -8.38 6.24
C ALA A 230 9.72 -6.93 5.79
N LEU A 231 10.70 -6.74 4.88
CA LEU A 231 10.85 -5.56 4.04
C LEU A 231 10.65 -5.99 2.58
N CYS A 232 9.77 -5.32 1.86
CA CYS A 232 9.56 -5.55 0.43
C CYS A 232 9.83 -4.25 -0.35
N VAL A 233 10.73 -4.32 -1.34
CA VAL A 233 11.03 -3.19 -2.23
C VAL A 233 10.61 -3.53 -3.64
N THR A 234 9.66 -2.79 -4.19
CA THR A 234 9.22 -2.95 -5.58
C THR A 234 10.24 -2.34 -6.54
N LEU A 235 10.48 -3.04 -7.65
CA LEU A 235 11.51 -2.76 -8.65
C LEU A 235 10.89 -2.50 -10.04
N ASP A 236 9.70 -1.93 -10.09
CA ASP A 236 8.92 -1.66 -11.30
C ASP A 236 8.76 -2.91 -12.19
N GLU A 237 9.26 -2.85 -13.42
CA GLU A 237 9.15 -3.95 -14.38
C GLU A 237 9.91 -5.22 -13.97
N ARG A 238 10.81 -5.16 -13.00
CA ARG A 238 11.59 -6.30 -12.49
C ARG A 238 10.86 -7.09 -11.40
N GLY A 239 9.70 -6.61 -10.91
CA GLY A 239 8.96 -7.21 -9.80
C GLY A 239 9.33 -6.58 -8.46
N CYS A 240 9.75 -7.39 -7.49
CA CYS A 240 10.17 -6.88 -6.18
C CYS A 240 11.30 -7.74 -5.60
N VAL A 241 11.96 -7.22 -4.57
CA VAL A 241 12.84 -7.99 -3.70
C VAL A 241 12.27 -7.96 -2.29
N ALA A 242 12.24 -9.13 -1.66
CA ALA A 242 11.79 -9.32 -0.29
C ALA A 242 12.96 -9.73 0.61
N TYR A 243 12.91 -9.22 1.85
CA TYR A 243 13.89 -9.52 2.89
C TYR A 243 13.15 -9.93 4.17
N TRP A 244 13.65 -10.96 4.86
CA TRP A 244 13.15 -11.42 6.16
C TRP A 244 14.30 -12.05 6.96
N LEU A 245 14.05 -12.38 8.22
CA LEU A 245 15.00 -13.19 9.00
C LEU A 245 14.67 -14.67 8.82
N ASP A 246 15.66 -15.47 8.47
CA ASP A 246 15.53 -16.93 8.42
C ASP A 246 15.52 -17.54 9.82
N GLU A 247 15.43 -18.88 9.90
CA GLU A 247 15.42 -19.62 11.18
C GLU A 247 16.71 -19.43 12.01
N ALA A 248 17.81 -19.07 11.37
CA ALA A 248 19.08 -18.75 12.03
C ALA A 248 19.17 -17.30 12.51
N GLY A 249 18.17 -16.47 12.15
CA GLY A 249 18.15 -15.03 12.43
C GLY A 249 19.02 -14.21 11.48
N GLU A 250 19.45 -14.81 10.35
CA GLU A 250 20.18 -14.11 9.30
C GLU A 250 19.22 -13.52 8.26
N VAL A 251 19.65 -12.47 7.58
CA VAL A 251 18.83 -11.83 6.56
C VAL A 251 18.80 -12.70 5.31
N ALA A 252 17.63 -13.24 5.02
CA ALA A 252 17.33 -13.90 3.75
C ALA A 252 16.78 -12.88 2.75
N GLU A 253 17.02 -13.12 1.46
CA GLU A 253 16.49 -12.29 0.38
C GLU A 253 15.95 -13.14 -0.77
N ARG A 254 14.97 -12.63 -1.46
CA ARG A 254 14.43 -13.23 -2.68
C ARG A 254 13.95 -12.16 -3.65
N VAL A 255 14.46 -12.18 -4.86
CA VAL A 255 13.87 -11.45 -5.99
C VAL A 255 12.67 -12.24 -6.50
N VAL A 256 11.51 -11.61 -6.52
CA VAL A 256 10.26 -12.16 -7.04
C VAL A 256 9.92 -11.43 -8.33
N PRO A 257 10.08 -12.05 -9.50
CA PRO A 257 9.83 -11.40 -10.79
C PRO A 257 8.35 -10.99 -10.91
N ARG A 258 8.07 -9.92 -11.67
CA ARG A 258 6.69 -9.49 -11.90
C ARG A 258 5.87 -10.56 -12.63
N VAL A 259 4.56 -10.51 -12.45
CA VAL A 259 3.62 -11.20 -13.34
C VAL A 259 3.57 -10.42 -14.66
N PRO A 260 3.78 -11.07 -15.82
CA PRO A 260 3.79 -10.39 -17.12
C PRO A 260 2.46 -9.72 -17.44
N VAL A 261 2.51 -8.52 -18.02
CA VAL A 261 1.37 -7.78 -18.56
C VAL A 261 1.62 -7.52 -20.04
N GLU A 262 0.71 -7.94 -20.91
CA GLU A 262 0.85 -7.76 -22.35
C GLU A 262 0.72 -6.28 -22.76
N HIS A 263 -0.27 -5.58 -22.17
CA HIS A 263 -0.54 -4.17 -22.45
C HIS A 263 -0.80 -3.43 -21.14
N VAL A 264 0.06 -2.46 -20.85
CA VAL A 264 -0.13 -1.55 -19.73
C VAL A 264 -1.06 -0.42 -20.17
N VAL A 265 -2.18 -0.26 -19.45
CA VAL A 265 -3.20 0.78 -19.69
C VAL A 265 -3.04 1.94 -18.73
N ASP A 266 -2.96 1.65 -17.40
CA ASP A 266 -2.84 2.64 -16.33
C ASP A 266 -2.08 2.02 -15.16
N THR A 267 -1.03 2.67 -14.69
CA THR A 267 -0.24 2.20 -13.53
C THR A 267 -0.70 2.79 -12.19
N THR A 268 -1.69 3.70 -12.22
CA THR A 268 -2.22 4.33 -11.01
C THR A 268 -2.85 3.27 -10.10
N GLY A 269 -2.43 3.21 -8.84
CA GLY A 269 -2.93 2.23 -7.87
C GLY A 269 -2.26 0.85 -7.95
N ALA A 270 -1.24 0.66 -8.79
CA ALA A 270 -0.50 -0.61 -8.84
C ALA A 270 0.21 -0.91 -7.49
N GLY A 271 0.77 0.11 -6.83
CA GLY A 271 1.37 0.00 -5.51
C GLY A 271 0.36 -0.35 -4.42
N ASP A 272 -0.82 0.29 -4.44
CA ASP A 272 -1.93 0.03 -3.50
C ASP A 272 -2.46 -1.40 -3.66
N SER A 273 -2.60 -1.86 -4.92
CA SER A 273 -3.01 -3.22 -5.26
C SER A 273 -1.95 -4.25 -4.86
N PHE A 274 -0.66 -3.91 -5.03
CA PHE A 274 0.44 -4.74 -4.54
C PHE A 274 0.37 -4.93 -3.03
N ALA A 275 0.14 -3.86 -2.26
CA ALA A 275 -0.01 -3.93 -0.80
C ALA A 275 -1.18 -4.83 -0.39
N ALA A 276 -2.30 -4.76 -1.11
CA ALA A 276 -3.45 -5.64 -0.92
C ALA A 276 -3.11 -7.13 -1.14
N GLY A 277 -2.51 -7.45 -2.28
CA GLY A 277 -2.08 -8.81 -2.60
C GLY A 277 -1.05 -9.34 -1.61
N MET A 278 -0.08 -8.50 -1.21
CA MET A 278 0.95 -8.87 -0.23
C MET A 278 0.32 -9.19 1.14
N ALA A 279 -0.59 -8.36 1.63
CA ALA A 279 -1.30 -8.63 2.88
C ALA A 279 -2.11 -9.92 2.81
N PHE A 280 -2.87 -10.13 1.74
CA PHE A 280 -3.63 -11.35 1.53
C PHE A 280 -2.72 -12.60 1.51
N GLY A 281 -1.64 -12.58 0.72
CA GLY A 281 -0.71 -13.70 0.61
C GLY A 281 -0.05 -14.03 1.94
N TYR A 282 0.36 -13.01 2.70
CA TYR A 282 0.95 -13.20 4.02
C TYR A 282 -0.02 -13.83 5.03
N LEU A 283 -1.29 -13.46 4.99
CA LEU A 283 -2.34 -14.05 5.84
C LEU A 283 -2.63 -15.54 5.52
N GLN A 284 -2.15 -16.10 4.40
CA GLN A 284 -2.37 -17.51 4.09
C GLN A 284 -1.51 -18.42 4.98
N ASP A 285 -0.22 -18.13 5.09
CA ASP A 285 0.77 -19.02 5.70
C ASP A 285 1.99 -18.30 6.31
N GLY A 286 2.06 -16.96 6.24
CA GLY A 286 3.18 -16.17 6.69
C GLY A 286 4.41 -16.18 5.75
N ASP A 287 4.29 -16.77 4.57
CA ASP A 287 5.38 -16.82 3.60
C ASP A 287 5.53 -15.49 2.88
N VAL A 288 6.67 -14.83 3.09
CA VAL A 288 6.99 -13.51 2.52
C VAL A 288 7.12 -13.56 1.00
N VAL A 289 7.66 -14.66 0.45
CA VAL A 289 7.82 -14.81 -1.02
C VAL A 289 6.46 -14.97 -1.67
N ARG A 290 5.58 -15.81 -1.10
CA ARG A 290 4.23 -15.99 -1.56
C ARG A 290 3.40 -14.70 -1.44
N ALA A 291 3.58 -13.95 -0.37
CA ALA A 291 2.99 -12.61 -0.21
C ALA A 291 3.39 -11.68 -1.36
N CYS A 292 4.67 -11.65 -1.72
CA CYS A 292 5.17 -10.86 -2.86
C CYS A 292 4.64 -11.35 -4.21
N GLN A 293 4.43 -12.67 -4.40
CA GLN A 293 3.83 -13.22 -5.61
C GLN A 293 2.39 -12.69 -5.79
N TYR A 294 1.56 -12.72 -4.73
CA TYR A 294 0.22 -12.13 -4.76
C TYR A 294 0.28 -10.61 -4.97
N GLY A 295 1.23 -9.91 -4.32
CA GLY A 295 1.47 -8.49 -4.55
C GLY A 295 1.73 -8.18 -6.02
N ASN A 296 2.66 -8.91 -6.66
CA ASN A 296 2.97 -8.78 -8.09
C ASN A 296 1.74 -9.08 -8.96
N ALA A 297 0.93 -10.10 -8.63
CA ALA A 297 -0.28 -10.43 -9.39
C ALA A 297 -1.29 -9.27 -9.36
N MET A 298 -1.62 -8.78 -8.15
CA MET A 298 -2.61 -7.70 -8.01
C MET A 298 -2.13 -6.38 -8.63
N GLY A 299 -0.86 -6.02 -8.43
CA GLY A 299 -0.24 -4.86 -9.09
C GLY A 299 -0.25 -4.98 -10.61
N SER A 300 0.05 -6.16 -11.15
CA SER A 300 0.01 -6.41 -12.59
C SER A 300 -1.41 -6.37 -13.14
N GLN A 301 -2.39 -6.98 -12.47
CA GLN A 301 -3.80 -6.92 -12.87
C GLN A 301 -4.29 -5.47 -12.89
N ARG A 302 -3.91 -4.65 -11.92
CA ARG A 302 -4.26 -3.23 -11.90
C ARG A 302 -3.76 -2.49 -13.14
N CYS A 303 -2.61 -2.86 -13.67
CA CYS A 303 -2.06 -2.22 -14.87
C CYS A 303 -2.82 -2.53 -16.17
N THR A 304 -3.74 -3.49 -16.19
CA THR A 304 -4.45 -3.92 -17.42
C THR A 304 -5.66 -3.07 -17.80
N GLY A 305 -6.11 -2.16 -16.91
CA GLY A 305 -7.28 -1.33 -17.16
C GLY A 305 -7.38 -0.15 -16.18
N SER A 306 -8.40 0.69 -16.35
CA SER A 306 -8.67 1.85 -15.49
C SER A 306 -9.77 1.60 -14.45
N GLU A 307 -10.58 0.56 -14.65
CA GLU A 307 -11.74 0.24 -13.82
C GLU A 307 -11.33 -0.48 -12.53
N LEU A 308 -12.23 -0.51 -11.54
CA LEU A 308 -12.02 -1.27 -10.29
C LEU A 308 -12.33 -2.77 -10.45
N ALA A 309 -13.17 -3.13 -11.41
CA ALA A 309 -13.59 -4.51 -11.65
C ALA A 309 -12.61 -5.34 -12.49
N ILE A 310 -11.34 -4.95 -12.55
CA ILE A 310 -10.31 -5.64 -13.35
C ILE A 310 -9.64 -6.80 -12.63
N TYR A 311 -9.78 -6.87 -11.31
CA TYR A 311 -9.11 -7.90 -10.53
C TYR A 311 -9.76 -9.27 -10.74
N LEU A 312 -8.91 -10.26 -10.94
CA LEU A 312 -9.33 -11.64 -11.10
C LEU A 312 -9.69 -12.25 -9.73
N PRO A 313 -10.74 -13.09 -9.66
CA PRO A 313 -11.03 -13.88 -8.47
C PRO A 313 -9.86 -14.74 -8.04
N LEU A 314 -9.83 -15.15 -6.76
CA LEU A 314 -8.71 -15.91 -6.17
C LEU A 314 -8.31 -17.14 -7.00
N ALA A 315 -9.28 -17.91 -7.52
CA ALA A 315 -8.99 -19.11 -8.31
C ALA A 315 -8.21 -18.80 -9.61
N GLU A 316 -8.57 -17.69 -10.29
CA GLU A 316 -7.91 -17.26 -11.51
C GLU A 316 -6.56 -16.61 -11.21
N THR A 317 -6.47 -15.85 -10.11
CA THR A 317 -5.20 -15.30 -9.61
C THR A 317 -4.23 -16.44 -9.25
N ASN A 318 -4.66 -17.49 -8.59
CA ASN A 318 -3.83 -18.67 -8.32
C ASN A 318 -3.34 -19.33 -9.61
N ALA A 319 -4.23 -19.50 -10.60
CA ALA A 319 -3.82 -20.04 -11.89
C ALA A 319 -2.81 -19.12 -12.62
N GLN A 320 -2.89 -17.82 -12.43
CA GLN A 320 -1.90 -16.85 -12.94
C GLN A 320 -0.55 -17.01 -12.22
N LEU A 321 -0.56 -17.16 -10.90
CA LEU A 321 0.66 -17.42 -10.11
C LEU A 321 1.32 -18.73 -10.50
N ASP A 322 0.55 -19.83 -10.64
CA ASP A 322 1.06 -21.13 -11.07
C ASP A 322 1.73 -21.08 -12.44
N ARG A 323 1.17 -20.32 -13.39
CA ARG A 323 1.78 -20.10 -14.71
C ARG A 323 3.07 -19.29 -14.63
N THR A 324 3.16 -18.34 -13.71
CA THR A 324 4.29 -17.41 -13.62
C THR A 324 5.45 -17.99 -12.81
N TYR A 325 5.14 -18.61 -11.68
CA TYR A 325 6.15 -19.05 -10.70
C TYR A 325 6.28 -20.57 -10.60
N GLY A 326 5.38 -21.31 -11.26
CA GLY A 326 5.27 -22.76 -11.12
C GLY A 326 4.46 -23.15 -9.89
N THR A 327 4.05 -24.42 -9.82
CA THR A 327 3.46 -25.00 -8.61
C THR A 327 4.59 -25.28 -7.64
N GLU A 328 4.95 -24.32 -6.77
CA GLU A 328 5.88 -24.61 -5.67
C GLU A 328 5.17 -25.56 -4.70
N GLN A 329 5.74 -26.78 -4.56
CA GLN A 329 5.39 -27.63 -3.42
C GLN A 329 5.94 -26.93 -2.17
N PRO A 330 5.17 -26.83 -1.09
CA PRO A 330 5.69 -26.30 0.17
C PRO A 330 6.93 -27.11 0.54
N ALA A 331 8.01 -26.39 0.84
CA ALA A 331 9.22 -26.98 1.39
C ALA A 331 8.81 -27.72 2.68
N GLY A 332 8.93 -29.06 2.65
CA GLY A 332 8.58 -29.95 3.75
C GLY A 332 9.57 -29.85 4.91
#